data_2270e552304f815ad44cc83dcd3dc856
#
_entry.id   2270e552304f815ad44cc83dcd3dc856
#
_cell.length_a   1.000
_cell.length_b   1.000
_cell.length_c   1.000
_cell.angle_alpha   90.00
_cell.angle_beta   90.00
_cell.angle_gamma   90.00
#
_symmetry.space_group_name_H-M   'P 1'
#
loop_
_entity.id
_entity.type
_entity.pdbx_description
1 polymer ?
#
loop_
_entity_poly.entity_id
_entity_poly.type
_entity_poly.pdbx_seq_one_letter_code
_entity_poly.pdbx_strand_id
1 'polypeptide(L)'
;MKFIMTVILLYACLSINAQQSTTEMKKIIDAMQDMYHVNFVYDSSLANIKPKSAPLSGSSLVENLKRVFSGIGIQWEIRDEYVLLFRQDSYTFSGYVCQENGETLINVTIFDMNTKKGTLS
;
A
#
# COMPACT_ATOMS: atom_id res chain seq x y z
N MET A 1 -27.88 1.16 -46.28
CA MET A 1 -27.81 0.16 -45.22
C MET A 1 -26.38 -0.21 -44.81
N LYS A 2 -25.42 -0.25 -45.73
CA LYS A 2 -24.00 -0.54 -45.34
C LYS A 2 -23.37 0.53 -44.45
N PHE A 3 -23.77 1.79 -44.55
CA PHE A 3 -23.24 2.87 -43.74
C PHE A 3 -23.65 2.79 -42.26
N ILE A 4 -24.83 2.31 -41.95
CA ILE A 4 -25.35 2.17 -40.58
C ILE A 4 -24.63 1.05 -39.84
N MET A 5 -24.32 -0.05 -40.51
CA MET A 5 -23.53 -1.15 -39.95
C MET A 5 -22.08 -0.73 -39.62
N THR A 6 -21.46 0.06 -40.49
CA THR A 6 -20.11 0.57 -40.29
C THR A 6 -20.01 1.55 -39.10
N VAL A 7 -21.03 2.41 -38.95
CA VAL A 7 -21.11 3.34 -37.81
C VAL A 7 -21.31 2.61 -36.49
N ILE A 8 -22.13 1.56 -36.46
CA ILE A 8 -22.38 0.74 -35.27
C ILE A 8 -21.11 0.00 -34.87
N LEU A 9 -20.34 -0.53 -35.82
CA LEU A 9 -19.08 -1.18 -35.55
C LEU A 9 -18.03 -0.21 -34.99
N LEU A 10 -17.98 1.02 -35.50
CA LEU A 10 -17.10 2.07 -35.01
C LEU A 10 -17.46 2.49 -33.58
N TYR A 11 -18.73 2.55 -33.24
CA TYR A 11 -19.20 2.87 -31.91
C TYR A 11 -18.87 1.78 -30.91
N ALA A 12 -18.93 0.51 -31.30
CA ALA A 12 -18.53 -0.62 -30.45
C ALA A 12 -17.03 -0.62 -30.16
N CYS A 13 -16.18 -0.22 -31.10
CA CYS A 13 -14.75 -0.11 -30.89
C CYS A 13 -14.36 1.03 -29.93
N LEU A 14 -15.12 2.13 -29.89
CA LEU A 14 -14.89 3.24 -28.97
C LEU A 14 -15.25 2.90 -27.52
N SER A 15 -16.21 2.01 -27.30
CA SER A 15 -16.61 1.58 -25.96
C SER A 15 -15.57 0.65 -25.29
N ILE A 16 -14.76 -0.06 -26.06
CA ILE A 16 -13.74 -0.98 -25.52
C ILE A 16 -12.56 -0.20 -24.91
N ASN A 17 -12.27 0.99 -25.40
CA ASN A 17 -11.18 1.83 -24.90
C ASN A 17 -11.49 2.56 -23.58
N ALA A 18 -12.73 2.53 -23.12
CA ALA A 18 -13.17 3.18 -21.89
C ALA A 18 -13.03 2.29 -20.63
N GLN A 19 -12.59 1.04 -20.77
CA GLN A 19 -12.33 0.18 -19.63
C GLN A 19 -11.01 0.53 -18.98
N GLN A 20 -11.07 1.19 -17.82
CA GLN A 20 -9.90 1.39 -16.97
C GLN A 20 -9.45 0.04 -16.41
N SER A 21 -8.18 -0.27 -16.60
CA SER A 21 -7.60 -1.46 -15.97
C SER A 21 -7.55 -1.24 -14.46
N THR A 22 -8.36 -1.99 -13.73
CA THR A 22 -8.36 -1.98 -12.27
C THR A 22 -7.26 -2.91 -11.78
N THR A 23 -6.36 -2.40 -10.95
CA THR A 23 -5.28 -3.20 -10.36
C THR A 23 -5.83 -4.22 -9.38
N GLU A 24 -5.10 -5.33 -9.17
CA GLU A 24 -5.48 -6.35 -8.18
C GLU A 24 -5.64 -5.76 -6.78
N MET A 25 -4.72 -4.87 -6.39
CA MET A 25 -4.78 -4.19 -5.10
C MET A 25 -6.07 -3.39 -4.93
N LYS A 26 -6.47 -2.65 -5.94
CA LYS A 26 -7.71 -1.87 -5.90
C LYS A 26 -8.94 -2.77 -5.76
N LYS A 27 -8.99 -3.88 -6.47
CA LYS A 27 -10.09 -4.85 -6.37
C LYS A 27 -10.21 -5.41 -4.96
N ILE A 28 -9.10 -5.74 -4.33
CA ILE A 28 -9.06 -6.25 -2.97
C ILE A 28 -9.49 -5.18 -1.96
N ILE A 29 -9.02 -3.96 -2.11
CA ILE A 29 -9.41 -2.83 -1.26
C ILE A 29 -10.92 -2.58 -1.38
N ASP A 30 -11.45 -2.51 -2.59
CA ASP A 30 -12.88 -2.31 -2.82
C ASP A 30 -13.72 -3.43 -2.19
N ALA A 31 -13.28 -4.69 -2.32
CA ALA A 31 -13.95 -5.82 -1.69
C ALA A 31 -13.95 -5.73 -0.16
N MET A 32 -12.84 -5.30 0.43
CA MET A 32 -12.75 -5.13 1.89
C MET A 32 -13.59 -3.94 2.38
N GLN A 33 -13.66 -2.86 1.62
CA GLN A 33 -14.55 -1.73 1.92
C GLN A 33 -16.02 -2.18 1.98
N ASP A 34 -16.44 -2.96 1.02
CA ASP A 34 -17.81 -3.49 0.97
C ASP A 34 -18.07 -4.50 2.10
N MET A 35 -17.10 -5.34 2.40
CA MET A 35 -17.22 -6.40 3.40
C MET A 35 -17.31 -5.85 4.84
N TYR A 36 -16.56 -4.80 5.16
CA TYR A 36 -16.44 -4.27 6.52
C TYR A 36 -17.03 -2.88 6.71
N HIS A 37 -17.56 -2.26 5.66
CA HIS A 37 -18.09 -0.89 5.68
C HIS A 37 -17.09 0.13 6.20
N VAL A 38 -15.84 0.01 5.79
CA VAL A 38 -14.74 0.91 6.13
C VAL A 38 -14.23 1.64 4.89
N ASN A 39 -13.55 2.75 5.09
CA ASN A 39 -12.95 3.52 4.02
C ASN A 39 -11.43 3.37 4.07
N PHE A 40 -10.82 2.96 2.97
CA PHE A 40 -9.37 2.89 2.86
C PHE A 40 -8.81 4.22 2.34
N VAL A 41 -7.80 4.73 3.04
CA VAL A 41 -7.06 5.93 2.65
C VAL A 41 -5.62 5.51 2.36
N TYR A 42 -5.17 5.72 1.12
CA TYR A 42 -3.83 5.31 0.69
C TYR A 42 -3.34 6.17 -0.48
N ASP A 43 -2.03 6.24 -0.63
CA ASP A 43 -1.41 6.88 -1.77
C ASP A 43 -1.59 6.02 -3.03
N SER A 44 -1.78 6.66 -4.18
CA SER A 44 -1.97 5.98 -5.46
C SER A 44 -0.81 5.05 -5.84
N SER A 45 0.39 5.32 -5.34
CA SER A 45 1.55 4.47 -5.57
C SER A 45 1.40 3.07 -4.97
N LEU A 46 0.57 2.89 -3.94
CA LEU A 46 0.30 1.59 -3.33
C LEU A 46 -0.56 0.69 -4.23
N ALA A 47 -1.35 1.28 -5.12
CA ALA A 47 -2.22 0.53 -6.03
C ALA A 47 -1.44 -0.39 -6.99
N ASN A 48 -0.17 -0.09 -7.25
CA ASN A 48 0.70 -0.87 -8.13
C ASN A 48 1.42 -2.02 -7.42
N ILE A 49 1.31 -2.11 -6.10
CA ILE A 49 1.91 -3.19 -5.32
C ILE A 49 1.01 -4.43 -5.40
N LYS A 50 1.60 -5.58 -5.68
CA LYS A 50 0.85 -6.83 -5.71
C LYS A 50 0.50 -7.27 -4.28
N PRO A 51 -0.79 -7.52 -3.96
CA PRO A 51 -1.17 -8.01 -2.65
C PRO A 51 -0.61 -9.42 -2.41
N LYS A 52 -0.38 -9.75 -1.13
CA LYS A 52 0.14 -11.06 -0.75
C LYS A 52 -0.85 -12.19 -1.02
N SER A 53 -2.11 -11.95 -0.68
CA SER A 53 -3.20 -12.90 -0.87
C SER A 53 -4.55 -12.19 -0.87
N ALA A 54 -5.61 -12.90 -1.28
CA ALA A 54 -6.96 -12.37 -1.24
C ALA A 54 -7.55 -12.40 0.17
N PRO A 55 -8.47 -11.48 0.50
CA PRO A 55 -9.19 -11.54 1.78
C PRO A 55 -10.15 -12.74 1.81
N LEU A 56 -10.38 -13.27 2.99
CA LEU A 56 -11.32 -14.36 3.23
C LEU A 56 -12.61 -13.84 3.85
N SER A 57 -13.74 -14.31 3.33
CA SER A 57 -15.04 -14.08 3.96
C SER A 57 -15.09 -14.74 5.34
N GLY A 58 -15.72 -14.08 6.32
CA GLY A 58 -15.86 -14.60 7.67
C GLY A 58 -14.67 -14.33 8.59
N SER A 59 -13.54 -13.84 8.07
CA SER A 59 -12.43 -13.37 8.88
C SER A 59 -12.65 -11.94 9.37
N SER A 60 -12.00 -11.56 10.47
CA SER A 60 -12.05 -10.17 10.95
C SER A 60 -11.28 -9.24 10.03
N LEU A 61 -11.56 -7.93 10.13
CA LEU A 61 -10.82 -6.91 9.38
C LEU A 61 -9.31 -7.00 9.65
N VAL A 62 -8.90 -7.14 10.91
CA VAL A 62 -7.49 -7.23 11.30
C VAL A 62 -6.83 -8.47 10.70
N GLU A 63 -7.50 -9.61 10.72
CA GLU A 63 -6.98 -10.85 10.13
C GLU A 63 -6.77 -10.70 8.61
N ASN A 64 -7.72 -10.11 7.91
CA ASN A 64 -7.61 -9.86 6.48
C ASN A 64 -6.55 -8.80 6.16
N LEU A 65 -6.40 -7.76 6.97
CA LEU A 65 -5.32 -6.79 6.80
C LEU A 65 -3.95 -7.47 6.91
N LYS A 66 -3.76 -8.33 7.88
CA LYS A 66 -2.53 -9.11 8.02
C LYS A 66 -2.32 -10.05 6.84
N ARG A 67 -3.37 -10.71 6.38
CA ARG A 67 -3.30 -11.66 5.25
C ARG A 67 -2.91 -10.98 3.94
N VAL A 68 -3.51 -9.83 3.65
CA VAL A 68 -3.34 -9.12 2.38
C VAL A 68 -2.03 -8.34 2.33
N PHE A 69 -1.67 -7.64 3.41
CA PHE A 69 -0.59 -6.64 3.42
C PHE A 69 0.69 -7.08 4.11
N SER A 70 0.72 -8.23 4.74
CA SER A 70 1.89 -8.73 5.45
C SER A 70 3.04 -9.06 4.47
N GLY A 71 4.23 -8.56 4.77
CA GLY A 71 5.45 -8.90 4.02
C GLY A 71 5.64 -8.20 2.68
N ILE A 72 4.77 -7.25 2.31
CA ILE A 72 4.86 -6.50 1.05
C ILE A 72 5.25 -5.03 1.23
N GLY A 73 5.69 -4.66 2.43
CA GLY A 73 6.13 -3.29 2.72
C GLY A 73 4.99 -2.29 2.94
N ILE A 74 3.78 -2.76 3.16
CA ILE A 74 2.63 -1.93 3.51
C ILE A 74 2.29 -2.13 4.97
N GLN A 75 2.12 -1.03 5.69
CA GLN A 75 1.57 -1.00 7.03
C GLN A 75 0.18 -0.40 7.02
N TRP A 76 -0.57 -0.65 8.08
CA TRP A 76 -1.93 -0.17 8.21
C TRP A 76 -2.21 0.30 9.63
N GLU A 77 -3.14 1.25 9.73
CA GLU A 77 -3.64 1.78 10.99
C GLU A 77 -5.15 1.95 10.86
N ILE A 78 -5.89 1.46 11.86
CA ILE A 78 -7.35 1.61 11.90
C ILE A 78 -7.68 2.81 12.78
N ARG A 79 -8.43 3.76 12.23
CA ARG A 79 -8.97 4.91 12.94
C ARG A 79 -10.46 5.05 12.63
N ASP A 80 -11.31 4.74 13.61
CA ASP A 80 -12.75 4.74 13.47
C ASP A 80 -13.20 3.90 12.26
N GLU A 81 -13.83 4.49 11.27
CA GLU A 81 -14.25 3.84 10.02
C GLU A 81 -13.22 3.96 8.88
N TYR A 82 -12.01 4.45 9.19
CA TYR A 82 -10.93 4.59 8.22
C TYR A 82 -9.82 3.59 8.46
N VAL A 83 -9.31 3.02 7.39
CA VAL A 83 -8.09 2.22 7.39
C VAL A 83 -7.04 2.97 6.60
N LEU A 84 -5.97 3.39 7.25
CA LEU A 84 -4.86 4.08 6.62
C LEU A 84 -3.82 3.05 6.18
N LEU A 85 -3.47 3.07 4.90
CA LEU A 85 -2.39 2.26 4.35
C LEU A 85 -1.22 3.16 4.01
N PHE A 86 -0.04 2.77 4.42
CA PHE A 86 1.18 3.53 4.14
C PHE A 86 2.36 2.58 3.91
N ARG A 87 3.36 3.07 3.18
CA ARG A 87 4.59 2.31 3.01
C ARG A 87 5.38 2.30 4.30
N GLN A 88 6.00 1.16 4.56
CA GLN A 88 7.04 1.08 5.56
C GLN A 88 8.31 1.70 4.96
N ASP A 89 8.38 3.01 4.98
CA ASP A 89 9.55 3.70 4.48
C ASP A 89 10.73 3.48 5.42
N SER A 90 11.88 3.19 4.84
CA SER A 90 13.12 3.23 5.59
C SER A 90 13.53 4.69 5.74
N TYR A 91 13.43 5.21 6.95
CA TYR A 91 13.95 6.55 7.24
C TYR A 91 15.46 6.44 7.43
N THR A 92 16.21 7.25 6.72
CA THR A 92 17.64 7.42 6.98
C THR A 92 17.82 8.57 7.95
N PHE A 93 18.22 8.24 9.16
CA PHE A 93 18.67 9.24 10.12
C PHE A 93 20.17 9.43 9.91
N SER A 94 20.58 10.64 9.62
CA SER A 94 21.98 11.00 9.53
C SER A 94 22.32 12.04 10.59
N GLY A 95 23.46 11.88 11.20
CA GLY A 95 23.93 12.78 12.26
C GLY A 95 25.24 12.30 12.84
N TYR A 96 25.68 13.00 13.86
CA TYR A 96 26.90 12.65 14.61
C TYR A 96 26.54 12.26 16.03
N VAL A 97 27.16 11.20 16.52
CA VAL A 97 27.10 10.85 17.94
C VAL A 97 28.24 11.55 18.65
N CYS A 98 27.91 12.41 19.59
CA CYS A 98 28.90 13.20 20.33
C CYS A 98 28.84 12.92 21.83
N GLN A 99 29.94 13.13 22.52
CA GLN A 99 29.96 13.21 23.98
C GLN A 99 29.34 14.53 24.46
N GLU A 100 29.07 14.65 25.76
CA GLU A 100 28.49 15.86 26.34
C GLU A 100 29.36 17.10 26.09
N ASN A 101 30.70 16.93 25.95
CA ASN A 101 31.62 18.01 25.63
C ASN A 101 31.66 18.42 24.16
N GLY A 102 30.86 17.78 23.31
CA GLY A 102 30.77 18.04 21.86
C GLY A 102 31.78 17.26 21.00
N GLU A 103 32.63 16.45 21.58
CA GLU A 103 33.53 15.58 20.79
C GLU A 103 32.79 14.45 20.12
N THR A 104 33.09 14.23 18.83
CA THR A 104 32.49 13.16 18.07
C THR A 104 33.00 11.79 18.53
N LEU A 105 32.05 10.88 18.81
CA LEU A 105 32.36 9.49 19.11
C LEU A 105 32.49 8.68 17.82
N ILE A 106 33.50 7.83 17.76
CA ILE A 106 33.75 6.90 16.69
C ILE A 106 33.46 5.46 17.17
N ASN A 107 33.16 4.57 16.24
CA ASN A 107 32.87 3.15 16.53
C ASN A 107 31.67 2.94 17.48
N VAL A 108 30.68 3.82 17.40
CA VAL A 108 29.43 3.67 18.16
C VAL A 108 28.42 2.88 17.29
N THR A 109 27.82 1.88 17.89
CA THR A 109 26.72 1.14 17.25
C THR A 109 25.39 1.82 17.57
N ILE A 110 24.68 2.22 16.53
CA ILE A 110 23.33 2.76 16.64
C ILE A 110 22.37 1.66 16.22
N PHE A 111 21.42 1.35 17.08
CA PHE A 111 20.45 0.29 16.86
C PHE A 111 19.02 0.81 16.95
N ASP A 112 18.24 0.61 15.89
CA ASP A 112 16.82 0.95 15.91
C ASP A 112 16.04 -0.19 16.55
N MET A 113 15.41 0.09 17.68
CA MET A 113 14.64 -0.88 18.44
C MET A 113 13.41 -1.39 17.72
N ASN A 114 12.83 -0.58 16.84
CA ASN A 114 11.62 -0.94 16.11
C ASN A 114 11.92 -1.84 14.90
N THR A 115 12.91 -1.48 14.10
CA THR A 115 13.27 -2.22 12.89
C THR A 115 14.31 -3.31 13.14
N LYS A 116 14.96 -3.30 14.31
CA LYS A 116 16.07 -4.19 14.68
C LYS A 116 17.24 -4.13 13.71
N LYS A 117 17.44 -2.98 13.09
CA LYS A 117 18.57 -2.71 12.22
C LYS A 117 19.56 -1.79 12.93
N GLY A 118 20.82 -2.01 12.70
CA GLY A 118 21.90 -1.22 13.28
C GLY A 118 22.90 -0.74 12.24
N THR A 119 23.62 0.30 12.59
CA THR A 119 24.76 0.81 11.82
C THR A 119 25.88 1.23 12.74
N LEU A 120 27.10 1.24 12.22
CA LEU A 120 28.28 1.74 12.91
C LEU A 120 28.51 3.21 12.55
N SER A 121 28.78 3.97 13.54
CA SER A 121 29.17 5.36 13.40
C SER A 121 30.68 5.47 13.12
#